data_aa21c0ea43f5c593df3ca6c37b583b88
#
_entry.id   aa21c0ea43f5c593df3ca6c37b583b88
#
_cell.length_a   1.000
_cell.length_b   1.000
_cell.length_c   1.000
_cell.angle_alpha   90.00
_cell.angle_beta   90.00
_cell.angle_gamma   90.00
#
_symmetry.space_group_name_H-M   'P 1'
#
loop_
_entity.id
_entity.type
_entity.pdbx_description
1 polymer ?
#
loop_
_entity_poly.entity_id
_entity_poly.type
_entity_poly.pdbx_seq_one_letter_code
_entity_poly.pdbx_strand_id
1 'polypeptide(L)'
;MMKKIFYIAALAAAFACTPHADNQDGGDYKDFERVPLQSEIKNIQPMTGIVLWNTHSKANSERDMLQLEYSYMLYNEVCKEQGVYDWTPMDKLLEEVASRGHQAIVRFRYTYVGKECAVPDYIKAWPGYEEMSGKSEGRTTYFPDWRCEELQRFHLEFHKKFAERYDSDPRLAFVQTGFGLWAEYHIYDGPCKIGRTFPSKAFQETFFKEMQNYFKETSWSISIDAADSFYSPLKAKPELLDIPFGNFDDSFMHETHHEYNRDCWMFFGEDRYKIAPRGGEFSYYSNYDQKNCLNKDGMYGRTFESQVAEYHMTYILGNDQPGYQTKERIKEASMSMGYKFEIKDFRVKGDEAAVLISNIGVAPIYRHAYVAVGGVKGEYSLKNLMPGDEVWIHIKGEGVSAQAVPTIECAHLVPGQKIEYKADIK
;
A
#
# COMPACT_ATOMS: atom_id res chain seq x y z
N MET A 1 61.71 -12.54 6.44
CA MET A 1 60.84 -12.62 7.62
C MET A 1 60.16 -11.26 7.78
N MET A 2 59.02 -11.03 7.12
CA MET A 2 58.22 -9.81 7.27
C MET A 2 56.79 -10.22 7.58
N LYS A 3 56.32 -9.91 8.79
CA LYS A 3 54.96 -10.13 9.26
C LYS A 3 54.05 -9.09 8.64
N LYS A 4 53.08 -9.52 7.82
CA LYS A 4 51.96 -8.67 7.37
C LYS A 4 50.90 -8.65 8.47
N ILE A 5 50.67 -7.48 9.03
CA ILE A 5 49.59 -7.21 9.98
C ILE A 5 48.34 -6.90 9.12
N PHE A 6 47.29 -7.73 9.24
CA PHE A 6 45.98 -7.46 8.71
C PHE A 6 45.21 -6.61 9.71
N TYR A 7 44.87 -5.40 9.32
CA TYR A 7 43.86 -4.60 10.02
C TYR A 7 42.47 -5.07 9.58
N ILE A 8 41.73 -5.68 10.49
CA ILE A 8 40.30 -5.92 10.32
C ILE A 8 39.59 -4.65 10.78
N ALA A 9 39.06 -3.89 9.81
CA ALA A 9 38.14 -2.81 10.11
C ALA A 9 36.77 -3.42 10.41
N ALA A 10 36.37 -3.41 11.69
CA ALA A 10 35.01 -3.73 12.09
C ALA A 10 34.11 -2.56 11.68
N LEU A 11 33.29 -2.77 10.66
CA LEU A 11 32.14 -1.90 10.39
C LEU A 11 31.11 -2.13 11.51
N ALA A 12 31.00 -1.18 12.42
CA ALA A 12 29.87 -1.12 13.33
C ALA A 12 28.64 -0.67 12.55
N ALA A 13 27.77 -1.63 12.21
CA ALA A 13 26.43 -1.31 11.77
C ALA A 13 25.70 -0.64 12.95
N ALA A 14 25.44 0.66 12.82
CA ALA A 14 24.55 1.36 13.73
C ALA A 14 23.13 0.84 13.47
N PHE A 15 22.72 -0.18 14.22
CA PHE A 15 21.32 -0.47 14.41
C PHE A 15 20.71 0.75 15.09
N ALA A 16 19.89 1.52 14.35
CA ALA A 16 19.00 2.47 14.98
C ALA A 16 18.09 1.63 15.90
N CYS A 17 18.30 1.75 17.21
CA CYS A 17 17.38 1.25 18.20
C CYS A 17 16.03 1.95 17.95
N THR A 18 15.09 1.24 17.30
CA THR A 18 13.68 1.53 17.52
C THR A 18 13.45 1.43 19.02
N PRO A 19 12.83 2.42 19.66
CA PRO A 19 12.45 2.24 21.05
C PRO A 19 11.53 1.02 21.10
N HIS A 20 12.02 -0.06 21.71
CA HIS A 20 11.15 -1.15 22.13
C HIS A 20 10.08 -0.48 23.00
N ALA A 21 8.81 -0.63 22.60
CA ALA A 21 7.73 -0.39 23.52
C ALA A 21 8.03 -1.31 24.72
N ASP A 22 8.44 -0.72 25.84
CA ASP A 22 8.39 -1.43 27.09
C ASP A 22 6.93 -1.86 27.24
N ASN A 23 6.69 -3.17 27.19
CA ASN A 23 5.46 -3.77 27.70
C ASN A 23 5.48 -3.54 29.21
N GLN A 24 5.33 -2.27 29.61
CA GLN A 24 5.16 -1.90 31.01
C GLN A 24 3.80 -2.43 31.39
N ASP A 25 3.83 -3.49 32.16
CA ASP A 25 2.66 -4.03 32.85
C ASP A 25 1.94 -2.84 33.46
N GLY A 26 0.60 -2.69 33.30
CA GLY A 26 -0.19 -1.54 33.79
C GLY A 26 0.02 -1.20 35.27
N GLY A 27 1.04 -1.80 35.88
CA GLY A 27 1.61 -1.53 37.19
C GLY A 27 2.10 -0.09 37.38
N ASP A 28 2.65 0.53 36.33
CA ASP A 28 3.25 1.86 36.44
C ASP A 28 2.21 3.00 36.48
N TYR A 29 0.94 2.73 36.10
CA TYR A 29 -0.15 3.74 36.09
C TYR A 29 -1.24 3.45 37.15
N LYS A 30 -0.93 2.68 38.19
CA LYS A 30 -1.91 2.35 39.28
C LYS A 30 -2.41 3.54 40.09
N ASP A 31 -1.61 4.59 40.13
CA ASP A 31 -1.89 5.84 40.81
C ASP A 31 -2.56 6.90 39.94
N PHE A 32 -2.81 6.58 38.66
CA PHE A 32 -3.59 7.40 37.74
C PHE A 32 -5.06 7.07 37.88
N GLU A 33 -5.91 8.09 37.84
CA GLU A 33 -7.38 7.94 37.87
C GLU A 33 -7.85 7.39 36.51
N ARG A 34 -8.65 6.32 36.54
CA ARG A 34 -9.26 5.74 35.35
C ARG A 34 -10.40 6.64 34.86
N VAL A 35 -10.40 6.97 33.58
CA VAL A 35 -11.39 7.86 32.97
C VAL A 35 -12.33 7.05 32.08
N PRO A 36 -13.66 7.10 32.29
CA PRO A 36 -14.62 6.46 31.41
C PRO A 36 -14.52 6.98 29.98
N LEU A 37 -14.57 6.08 29.00
CA LEU A 37 -14.48 6.43 27.60
C LEU A 37 -15.35 5.48 26.76
N GLN A 38 -16.23 6.06 25.92
CA GLN A 38 -17.08 5.32 25.00
C GLN A 38 -16.81 5.83 23.57
N SER A 39 -16.46 4.93 22.67
CA SER A 39 -16.28 5.25 21.25
C SER A 39 -16.52 4.01 20.40
N GLU A 40 -16.98 4.22 19.16
CA GLU A 40 -17.23 3.17 18.18
C GLU A 40 -16.58 3.52 16.84
N ILE A 41 -16.12 2.49 16.14
CA ILE A 41 -15.70 2.60 14.73
C ILE A 41 -16.95 2.47 13.87
N LYS A 42 -17.38 3.56 13.24
CA LYS A 42 -18.60 3.63 12.41
C LYS A 42 -18.30 3.73 10.92
N ASN A 43 -17.07 4.10 10.60
CA ASN A 43 -16.65 4.34 9.22
C ASN A 43 -15.44 3.49 8.84
N ILE A 44 -15.26 3.33 7.54
CA ILE A 44 -14.06 2.72 6.97
C ILE A 44 -12.87 3.57 7.39
N GLN A 45 -11.80 2.93 7.84
CA GLN A 45 -10.60 3.66 8.23
C GLN A 45 -9.86 4.23 7.01
N PRO A 46 -9.25 5.42 7.10
CA PRO A 46 -8.45 5.98 6.02
C PRO A 46 -7.40 5.01 5.50
N MET A 47 -7.11 5.05 4.20
CA MET A 47 -6.13 4.18 3.52
C MET A 47 -6.48 2.68 3.55
N THR A 48 -7.72 2.30 3.79
CA THR A 48 -8.16 0.90 3.78
C THR A 48 -9.47 0.71 3.00
N GLY A 49 -9.80 -0.53 2.70
CA GLY A 49 -11.12 -0.91 2.22
C GLY A 49 -11.21 -1.25 0.74
N ILE A 50 -12.44 -1.41 0.27
CA ILE A 50 -12.73 -1.62 -1.15
C ILE A 50 -12.49 -0.31 -1.90
N VAL A 51 -11.86 -0.45 -3.07
CA VAL A 51 -11.42 0.66 -3.92
C VAL A 51 -12.24 0.67 -5.20
N LEU A 52 -12.64 1.83 -5.68
CA LEU A 52 -13.23 2.01 -7.00
C LEU A 52 -12.30 2.85 -7.89
N TRP A 53 -12.50 2.75 -9.21
CA TRP A 53 -11.88 3.70 -10.13
C TRP A 53 -12.31 5.13 -9.81
N ASN A 54 -11.38 6.09 -9.89
CA ASN A 54 -11.67 7.51 -9.67
C ASN A 54 -12.75 8.04 -10.62
N THR A 55 -12.95 7.38 -11.75
CA THR A 55 -14.00 7.70 -12.75
C THR A 55 -15.35 7.03 -12.48
N HIS A 56 -15.43 6.16 -11.47
CA HIS A 56 -16.67 5.47 -11.15
C HIS A 56 -17.68 6.45 -10.52
N SER A 57 -18.93 6.49 -11.03
CA SER A 57 -19.94 7.45 -10.59
C SER A 57 -20.23 7.40 -9.09
N LYS A 58 -20.17 6.20 -8.48
CA LYS A 58 -20.38 6.01 -7.04
C LYS A 58 -19.29 6.60 -6.17
N ALA A 59 -18.07 6.74 -6.67
CA ALA A 59 -16.99 7.41 -5.94
C ALA A 59 -17.36 8.85 -5.58
N ASN A 60 -18.16 9.51 -6.40
CA ASN A 60 -18.64 10.85 -6.12
C ASN A 60 -20.01 10.88 -5.39
N SER A 61 -20.95 10.00 -5.76
CA SER A 61 -22.33 10.05 -5.23
C SER A 61 -22.50 9.36 -3.87
N GLU A 62 -21.61 8.40 -3.52
CA GLU A 62 -21.69 7.60 -2.30
C GLU A 62 -20.33 7.60 -1.56
N ARG A 63 -19.83 8.80 -1.24
CA ARG A 63 -18.48 9.04 -0.72
C ARG A 63 -18.15 8.27 0.55
N ASP A 64 -19.12 8.06 1.44
CA ASP A 64 -18.93 7.33 2.71
C ASP A 64 -18.80 5.80 2.54
N MET A 65 -18.92 5.30 1.31
CA MET A 65 -18.71 3.88 0.97
C MET A 65 -17.23 3.54 0.77
N LEU A 66 -16.36 4.54 0.60
CA LEU A 66 -14.96 4.40 0.21
C LEU A 66 -14.04 5.25 1.09
N GLN A 67 -12.76 4.90 1.07
CA GLN A 67 -11.65 5.76 1.51
C GLN A 67 -10.57 5.89 0.44
N LEU A 68 -10.61 5.04 -0.58
CA LEU A 68 -9.59 4.93 -1.62
C LEU A 68 -10.21 4.92 -3.00
N GLU A 69 -9.53 5.59 -3.94
CA GLU A 69 -9.83 5.54 -5.37
C GLU A 69 -8.60 5.14 -6.16
N TYR A 70 -8.81 4.44 -7.26
CA TYR A 70 -7.73 3.89 -8.09
C TYR A 70 -7.64 4.60 -9.44
N SER A 71 -6.43 4.81 -9.92
CA SER A 71 -6.19 5.32 -11.26
C SER A 71 -4.93 4.75 -11.90
N TYR A 72 -5.04 4.39 -13.18
CA TYR A 72 -3.85 4.30 -14.04
C TYR A 72 -3.41 5.70 -14.47
N MET A 73 -2.09 5.86 -14.61
CA MET A 73 -1.46 7.01 -15.23
C MET A 73 -0.49 6.56 -16.33
N LEU A 74 -0.30 7.39 -17.34
CA LEU A 74 0.61 7.07 -18.44
C LEU A 74 1.92 7.86 -18.29
N TYR A 75 3.05 7.20 -18.50
CA TYR A 75 4.35 7.87 -18.44
C TYR A 75 4.47 9.00 -19.46
N ASN A 76 3.93 8.81 -20.67
CA ASN A 76 3.98 9.81 -21.76
C ASN A 76 2.94 10.96 -21.59
N GLU A 77 2.02 10.87 -20.64
CA GLU A 77 1.16 12.01 -20.27
C GLU A 77 1.91 13.00 -19.37
N VAL A 78 2.81 12.50 -18.54
CA VAL A 78 3.60 13.29 -17.60
C VAL A 78 4.92 13.75 -18.20
N CYS A 79 5.59 12.92 -19.00
CA CYS A 79 6.88 13.26 -19.61
C CYS A 79 6.80 13.16 -21.13
N LYS A 80 6.96 14.29 -21.82
CA LYS A 80 6.95 14.37 -23.28
C LYS A 80 8.34 14.59 -23.88
N GLU A 81 9.19 15.29 -23.16
CA GLU A 81 10.56 15.62 -23.54
C GLU A 81 11.53 15.18 -22.44
N GLN A 82 12.77 14.92 -22.81
CA GLN A 82 13.80 14.48 -21.88
C GLN A 82 13.97 15.46 -20.72
N GLY A 83 13.78 14.96 -19.48
CA GLY A 83 13.94 15.76 -18.26
C GLY A 83 12.83 16.79 -18.00
N VAL A 84 11.78 16.84 -18.82
CA VAL A 84 10.64 17.76 -18.65
C VAL A 84 9.41 16.99 -18.20
N TYR A 85 8.94 17.28 -17.00
CA TYR A 85 7.82 16.62 -16.36
C TYR A 85 6.65 17.58 -16.15
N ASP A 86 5.51 17.31 -16.77
CA ASP A 86 4.24 17.99 -16.53
C ASP A 86 3.40 17.17 -15.55
N TRP A 87 3.42 17.57 -14.29
CA TRP A 87 2.67 16.89 -13.23
C TRP A 87 1.20 17.31 -13.15
N THR A 88 0.73 18.20 -14.02
CA THR A 88 -0.66 18.70 -14.02
C THR A 88 -1.71 17.58 -14.04
N PRO A 89 -1.56 16.48 -14.82
CA PRO A 89 -2.53 15.37 -14.78
C PRO A 89 -2.59 14.69 -13.42
N MET A 90 -1.44 14.52 -12.77
CA MET A 90 -1.36 13.90 -11.44
C MET A 90 -1.92 14.82 -10.36
N ASP A 91 -1.58 16.10 -10.37
CA ASP A 91 -2.10 17.09 -9.41
C ASP A 91 -3.64 17.16 -9.48
N LYS A 92 -4.21 17.18 -10.70
CA LYS A 92 -5.68 17.18 -10.91
C LYS A 92 -6.33 15.92 -10.36
N LEU A 93 -5.74 14.75 -10.61
CA LEU A 93 -6.24 13.49 -10.08
C LEU A 93 -6.30 13.53 -8.55
N LEU A 94 -5.19 13.93 -7.91
CA LEU A 94 -5.09 14.00 -6.46
C LEU A 94 -6.05 15.02 -5.85
N GLU A 95 -6.21 16.19 -6.47
CA GLU A 95 -7.17 17.21 -6.04
C GLU A 95 -8.61 16.71 -6.15
N GLU A 96 -8.97 16.07 -7.27
CA GLU A 96 -10.28 15.53 -7.50
C GLU A 96 -10.65 14.46 -6.48
N VAL A 97 -9.75 13.48 -6.25
CA VAL A 97 -9.94 12.40 -5.28
C VAL A 97 -10.06 12.96 -3.86
N ALA A 98 -9.15 13.85 -3.47
CA ALA A 98 -9.16 14.47 -2.15
C ALA A 98 -10.38 15.36 -1.90
N SER A 99 -10.94 15.99 -2.94
CA SER A 99 -12.19 16.78 -2.84
C SER A 99 -13.40 15.94 -2.43
N ARG A 100 -13.32 14.63 -2.63
CA ARG A 100 -14.32 13.65 -2.19
C ARG A 100 -14.08 13.10 -0.78
N GLY A 101 -12.93 13.45 -0.16
CA GLY A 101 -12.50 12.93 1.14
C GLY A 101 -11.79 11.59 1.04
N HIS A 102 -11.27 11.23 -0.15
CA HIS A 102 -10.58 9.97 -0.43
C HIS A 102 -9.11 10.20 -0.74
N GLN A 103 -8.34 9.11 -0.78
CA GLN A 103 -6.94 9.11 -1.17
C GLN A 103 -6.72 8.21 -2.40
N ALA A 104 -5.73 8.55 -3.21
CA ALA A 104 -5.48 7.85 -4.45
C ALA A 104 -4.53 6.66 -4.27
N ILE A 105 -4.81 5.57 -5.01
CA ILE A 105 -3.85 4.55 -5.39
C ILE A 105 -3.53 4.76 -6.87
N VAL A 106 -2.25 4.91 -7.21
CA VAL A 106 -1.82 5.21 -8.58
C VAL A 106 -0.90 4.13 -9.11
N ARG A 107 -1.17 3.70 -10.34
CA ARG A 107 -0.31 2.75 -11.09
C ARG A 107 0.09 3.35 -12.43
N PHE A 108 1.35 3.65 -12.62
CA PHE A 108 1.88 4.05 -13.93
C PHE A 108 2.09 2.83 -14.81
N ARG A 109 1.75 2.95 -16.10
CA ARG A 109 1.87 1.83 -17.05
C ARG A 109 2.49 2.25 -18.37
N TYR A 110 3.24 1.33 -18.98
CA TYR A 110 3.64 1.36 -20.40
C TYR A 110 2.66 0.54 -21.24
N THR A 111 2.47 -0.71 -20.86
CA THR A 111 1.74 -1.72 -21.65
C THR A 111 0.33 -1.93 -21.10
N TYR A 112 -0.61 -2.00 -22.03
CA TYR A 112 -2.01 -2.31 -21.73
C TYR A 112 -2.62 -3.05 -22.91
N VAL A 113 -3.38 -4.12 -22.66
CA VAL A 113 -3.95 -4.96 -23.70
C VAL A 113 -4.79 -4.15 -24.68
N GLY A 114 -4.41 -4.22 -25.97
CA GLY A 114 -5.10 -3.52 -27.05
C GLY A 114 -4.88 -2.01 -27.11
N LYS A 115 -3.83 -1.48 -26.45
CA LYS A 115 -3.50 -0.05 -26.44
C LYS A 115 -2.07 0.18 -26.95
N GLU A 116 -1.81 1.43 -27.37
CA GLU A 116 -0.48 1.94 -27.66
C GLU A 116 0.40 1.89 -26.40
N CYS A 117 1.70 1.70 -26.62
CA CYS A 117 2.67 1.74 -25.54
C CYS A 117 2.90 3.18 -25.06
N ALA A 118 2.79 3.40 -23.76
CA ALA A 118 2.90 4.71 -23.14
C ALA A 118 4.34 5.15 -22.82
N VAL A 119 5.31 4.69 -23.62
CA VAL A 119 6.69 5.21 -23.59
C VAL A 119 6.68 6.63 -24.15
N PRO A 120 7.37 7.62 -23.54
CA PRO A 120 7.49 8.97 -24.05
C PRO A 120 8.00 9.01 -25.51
N ASP A 121 7.43 9.91 -26.31
CA ASP A 121 7.71 9.98 -27.76
C ASP A 121 9.19 10.26 -28.06
N TYR A 122 9.87 11.04 -27.24
CA TYR A 122 11.31 11.28 -27.41
C TYR A 122 12.14 9.99 -27.27
N ILE A 123 11.71 9.05 -26.41
CA ILE A 123 12.36 7.73 -26.27
C ILE A 123 12.00 6.84 -27.45
N LYS A 124 10.76 6.88 -27.93
CA LYS A 124 10.37 6.13 -29.14
C LYS A 124 11.19 6.57 -30.38
N ALA A 125 11.60 7.85 -30.40
CA ALA A 125 12.49 8.40 -31.45
C ALA A 125 13.97 8.18 -31.14
N TRP A 126 14.35 7.54 -30.04
CA TRP A 126 15.75 7.33 -29.68
C TRP A 126 16.46 6.38 -30.64
N PRO A 127 17.72 6.64 -31.02
CA PRO A 127 18.45 5.75 -31.91
C PRO A 127 18.49 4.31 -31.41
N GLY A 128 17.99 3.38 -32.19
CA GLY A 128 17.97 1.95 -31.86
C GLY A 128 16.81 1.48 -30.99
N TYR A 129 15.87 2.37 -30.60
CA TYR A 129 14.61 1.96 -29.96
C TYR A 129 13.70 1.26 -30.98
N GLU A 130 13.25 0.05 -30.64
CA GLU A 130 12.39 -0.77 -31.50
C GLU A 130 11.26 -1.35 -30.67
N GLU A 131 10.12 -0.68 -30.64
CA GLU A 131 8.90 -1.18 -29.99
C GLU A 131 8.49 -2.52 -30.61
N MET A 132 8.09 -3.46 -29.78
CA MET A 132 7.59 -4.75 -30.24
C MET A 132 6.07 -4.79 -30.11
N SER A 133 5.38 -5.30 -31.14
CA SER A 133 3.95 -5.60 -31.06
C SER A 133 3.69 -7.09 -31.06
N GLY A 134 2.57 -7.48 -30.46
CA GLY A 134 2.07 -8.85 -30.46
C GLY A 134 0.57 -8.88 -30.20
N LYS A 135 0.03 -10.09 -30.05
CA LYS A 135 -1.36 -10.28 -29.63
C LYS A 135 -1.38 -10.58 -28.15
N SER A 136 -2.27 -9.90 -27.42
CA SER A 136 -2.64 -10.19 -26.03
C SER A 136 -4.16 -10.19 -25.96
N GLU A 137 -4.76 -11.25 -25.49
CA GLU A 137 -6.22 -11.45 -25.49
C GLU A 137 -6.86 -11.17 -26.86
N GLY A 138 -6.20 -11.63 -27.93
CA GLY A 138 -6.61 -11.42 -29.32
C GLY A 138 -6.46 -10.01 -29.86
N ARG A 139 -6.04 -9.03 -29.06
CA ARG A 139 -5.86 -7.61 -29.42
C ARG A 139 -4.40 -7.28 -29.70
N THR A 140 -4.13 -6.41 -30.67
CA THR A 140 -2.77 -5.93 -30.91
C THR A 140 -2.34 -5.07 -29.73
N THR A 141 -1.22 -5.45 -29.11
CA THR A 141 -0.64 -4.85 -27.91
C THR A 141 0.81 -4.49 -28.17
N TYR A 142 1.28 -3.39 -27.63
CA TYR A 142 2.61 -2.85 -27.85
C TYR A 142 3.43 -2.89 -26.55
N PHE A 143 4.70 -3.30 -26.69
CA PHE A 143 5.61 -3.54 -25.58
C PHE A 143 6.86 -2.68 -25.73
N PRO A 144 7.32 -2.04 -24.63
CA PRO A 144 8.53 -1.21 -24.67
C PRO A 144 9.79 -2.02 -25.01
N ASP A 145 10.77 -1.37 -25.59
CA ASP A 145 12.10 -1.96 -25.79
C ASP A 145 13.01 -1.71 -24.60
N TRP A 146 13.05 -2.62 -23.66
CA TRP A 146 13.90 -2.53 -22.48
C TRP A 146 15.40 -2.68 -22.72
N ARG A 147 15.84 -2.90 -23.98
CA ARG A 147 17.26 -2.78 -24.37
C ARG A 147 17.70 -1.32 -24.43
N CYS A 148 16.76 -0.40 -24.62
CA CYS A 148 17.04 1.02 -24.73
C CYS A 148 17.50 1.58 -23.36
N GLU A 149 18.78 1.99 -23.29
CA GLU A 149 19.36 2.54 -22.07
C GLU A 149 18.66 3.83 -21.63
N GLU A 150 18.18 4.64 -22.59
CA GLU A 150 17.43 5.85 -22.28
C GLU A 150 16.08 5.53 -21.62
N LEU A 151 15.39 4.46 -22.02
CA LEU A 151 14.18 4.02 -21.33
C LEU A 151 14.47 3.59 -19.90
N GLN A 152 15.55 2.84 -19.67
CA GLN A 152 15.96 2.41 -18.34
C GLN A 152 16.31 3.62 -17.46
N ARG A 153 17.10 4.57 -17.98
CA ARG A 153 17.45 5.81 -17.29
C ARG A 153 16.19 6.62 -16.95
N PHE A 154 15.31 6.81 -17.93
CA PHE A 154 14.05 7.52 -17.77
C PHE A 154 13.19 6.90 -16.66
N HIS A 155 13.05 5.58 -16.66
CA HIS A 155 12.20 4.89 -15.67
C HIS A 155 12.64 5.14 -14.23
N LEU A 156 13.95 5.09 -13.96
CA LEU A 156 14.52 5.40 -12.65
C LEU A 156 14.35 6.88 -12.31
N GLU A 157 14.69 7.78 -13.24
CA GLU A 157 14.55 9.22 -13.03
C GLU A 157 13.10 9.64 -12.79
N PHE A 158 12.16 9.06 -13.56
CA PHE A 158 10.73 9.31 -13.37
C PHE A 158 10.27 9.00 -11.94
N HIS A 159 10.58 7.80 -11.43
CA HIS A 159 10.18 7.42 -10.07
C HIS A 159 10.87 8.29 -9.01
N LYS A 160 12.12 8.69 -9.23
CA LYS A 160 12.80 9.65 -8.37
C LYS A 160 12.07 10.99 -8.33
N LYS A 161 11.74 11.56 -9.50
CA LYS A 161 11.01 12.83 -9.60
C LYS A 161 9.60 12.76 -9.05
N PHE A 162 8.94 11.63 -9.25
CA PHE A 162 7.62 11.36 -8.69
C PHE A 162 7.69 11.31 -7.15
N ALA A 163 8.64 10.60 -6.58
CA ALA A 163 8.83 10.53 -5.13
C ALA A 163 9.24 11.89 -4.53
N GLU A 164 10.18 12.61 -5.15
CA GLU A 164 10.57 13.97 -4.73
C GLU A 164 9.36 14.91 -4.59
N ARG A 165 8.29 14.69 -5.37
CA ARG A 165 7.11 15.54 -5.35
C ARG A 165 5.97 15.00 -4.47
N TYR A 166 5.75 13.67 -4.44
CA TYR A 166 4.54 13.07 -3.89
C TYR A 166 4.75 12.07 -2.75
N ASP A 167 5.98 11.72 -2.38
CA ASP A 167 6.22 10.69 -1.35
C ASP A 167 5.56 11.00 -0.01
N SER A 168 5.47 12.28 0.37
CA SER A 168 4.81 12.74 1.59
C SER A 168 3.43 13.39 1.35
N ASP A 169 2.88 13.31 0.13
CA ASP A 169 1.59 13.92 -0.17
C ASP A 169 0.46 13.14 0.50
N PRO A 170 -0.35 13.76 1.37
CA PRO A 170 -1.43 13.07 2.08
C PRO A 170 -2.54 12.55 1.16
N ARG A 171 -2.64 13.06 -0.07
CA ARG A 171 -3.63 12.64 -1.06
C ARG A 171 -3.27 11.33 -1.75
N LEU A 172 -1.97 10.92 -1.71
CA LEU A 172 -1.46 9.69 -2.28
C LEU A 172 -1.32 8.61 -1.20
N ALA A 173 -2.20 7.61 -1.20
CA ALA A 173 -2.14 6.51 -0.24
C ALA A 173 -1.04 5.52 -0.57
N PHE A 174 -1.08 4.97 -1.81
CA PHE A 174 -0.18 3.91 -2.27
C PHE A 174 0.19 4.07 -3.73
N VAL A 175 1.35 3.52 -4.10
CA VAL A 175 1.82 3.40 -5.49
C VAL A 175 1.86 1.93 -5.86
N GLN A 176 1.38 1.58 -7.05
CA GLN A 176 1.58 0.26 -7.64
C GLN A 176 2.44 0.39 -8.90
N THR A 177 3.31 -0.57 -9.15
CA THR A 177 4.22 -0.54 -10.29
C THR A 177 4.53 -1.93 -10.81
N GLY A 178 4.86 -2.02 -12.09
CA GLY A 178 5.25 -3.24 -12.77
C GLY A 178 5.63 -2.96 -14.22
N PHE A 179 6.07 -3.97 -14.93
CA PHE A 179 6.68 -3.82 -16.25
C PHE A 179 5.92 -4.53 -17.37
N GLY A 180 4.97 -5.40 -17.03
CA GLY A 180 4.25 -6.24 -17.96
C GLY A 180 2.89 -5.69 -18.38
N LEU A 181 2.00 -6.61 -18.75
CA LEU A 181 0.61 -6.28 -19.03
C LEU A 181 -0.02 -5.63 -17.78
N TRP A 182 -0.88 -4.64 -17.96
CA TRP A 182 -1.58 -3.94 -16.88
C TRP A 182 -0.64 -3.28 -15.85
N ALA A 183 0.66 -3.11 -16.18
CA ALA A 183 1.73 -2.75 -15.25
C ALA A 183 1.84 -3.72 -14.07
N GLU A 184 1.66 -4.99 -14.32
CA GLU A 184 1.91 -6.10 -13.42
C GLU A 184 3.26 -6.74 -13.70
N TYR A 185 3.63 -7.75 -12.93
CA TYR A 185 4.96 -8.35 -13.02
C TYR A 185 4.98 -9.59 -13.91
N HIS A 186 4.12 -9.61 -14.95
CA HIS A 186 4.05 -10.69 -15.93
C HIS A 186 3.62 -10.22 -17.33
N ILE A 187 3.85 -11.05 -18.32
CA ILE A 187 3.26 -11.01 -19.67
C ILE A 187 2.72 -12.41 -19.92
N TYR A 188 1.50 -12.71 -19.46
CA TYR A 188 0.88 -14.03 -19.57
C TYR A 188 0.43 -14.38 -20.99
N ASP A 189 0.15 -13.37 -21.82
CA ASP A 189 -0.23 -13.52 -23.22
C ASP A 189 0.43 -12.44 -24.07
N GLY A 190 1.35 -12.86 -24.94
CA GLY A 190 2.11 -11.95 -25.79
C GLY A 190 3.61 -12.27 -25.88
N PRO A 191 4.37 -11.43 -26.57
CA PRO A 191 5.82 -11.62 -26.71
C PRO A 191 6.54 -11.30 -25.40
N CYS A 192 6.73 -12.29 -24.54
CA CYS A 192 7.52 -12.15 -23.33
C CYS A 192 8.99 -12.51 -23.56
N LYS A 193 9.89 -11.51 -23.51
CA LYS A 193 11.34 -11.66 -23.66
C LYS A 193 12.04 -10.81 -22.61
N ILE A 194 12.62 -11.48 -21.59
CA ILE A 194 13.41 -10.81 -20.54
C ILE A 194 14.61 -10.09 -21.16
N GLY A 195 14.80 -8.85 -20.80
CA GLY A 195 15.81 -7.94 -21.38
C GLY A 195 15.35 -7.26 -22.68
N ARG A 196 14.11 -7.49 -23.13
CA ARG A 196 13.57 -6.82 -24.31
C ARG A 196 12.15 -6.27 -24.10
N THR A 197 11.12 -7.11 -24.05
CA THR A 197 9.72 -6.68 -23.80
C THR A 197 9.41 -6.58 -22.31
N PHE A 198 10.25 -7.18 -21.51
CA PHE A 198 10.29 -7.09 -20.06
C PHE A 198 11.72 -6.77 -19.62
N PRO A 199 11.98 -5.97 -18.60
CA PRO A 199 13.32 -5.55 -18.23
C PRO A 199 14.21 -6.72 -17.80
N SER A 200 15.53 -6.57 -18.02
CA SER A 200 16.51 -7.55 -17.54
C SER A 200 16.49 -7.65 -16.00
N LYS A 201 16.84 -8.80 -15.45
CA LYS A 201 16.93 -8.99 -13.99
C LYS A 201 17.92 -8.04 -13.32
N ALA A 202 19.01 -7.69 -14.02
CA ALA A 202 19.99 -6.73 -13.54
C ALA A 202 19.39 -5.32 -13.41
N PHE A 203 18.58 -4.88 -14.39
CA PHE A 203 17.88 -3.60 -14.28
C PHE A 203 16.84 -3.62 -13.15
N GLN A 204 16.09 -4.71 -13.02
CA GLN A 204 15.12 -4.85 -11.94
C GLN A 204 15.78 -4.79 -10.56
N GLU A 205 16.96 -5.41 -10.37
CA GLU A 205 17.74 -5.29 -9.12
C GLU A 205 18.07 -3.83 -8.81
N THR A 206 18.52 -3.07 -9.81
CA THR A 206 18.74 -1.63 -9.66
C THR A 206 17.46 -0.89 -9.32
N PHE A 207 16.37 -1.18 -10.01
CA PHE A 207 15.06 -0.57 -9.76
C PHE A 207 14.58 -0.77 -8.31
N PHE A 208 14.65 -2.00 -7.78
CA PHE A 208 14.26 -2.26 -6.38
C PHE A 208 15.07 -1.42 -5.38
N LYS A 209 16.39 -1.38 -5.56
CA LYS A 209 17.29 -0.60 -4.68
C LYS A 209 17.02 0.90 -4.76
N GLU A 210 16.77 1.41 -5.97
CA GLU A 210 16.48 2.84 -6.16
C GLU A 210 15.09 3.21 -5.63
N MET A 211 14.07 2.37 -5.80
CA MET A 211 12.75 2.61 -5.23
C MET A 211 12.79 2.72 -3.70
N GLN A 212 13.59 1.90 -3.02
CA GLN A 212 13.83 2.00 -1.58
C GLN A 212 14.46 3.35 -1.20
N ASN A 213 15.33 3.88 -2.07
CA ASN A 213 15.97 5.17 -1.84
C ASN A 213 15.01 6.34 -2.08
N TYR A 214 14.09 6.22 -3.04
CA TYR A 214 13.18 7.29 -3.44
C TYR A 214 11.98 7.43 -2.49
N PHE A 215 11.31 6.31 -2.17
CA PHE A 215 10.11 6.30 -1.34
C PHE A 215 10.46 6.01 0.12
N LYS A 216 10.17 6.96 1.00
CA LYS A 216 10.40 6.87 2.45
C LYS A 216 9.10 6.82 3.26
N GLU A 217 8.07 7.47 2.74
CA GLU A 217 6.78 7.63 3.41
C GLU A 217 5.66 6.84 2.70
N THR A 218 5.56 6.95 1.37
CA THR A 218 4.52 6.27 0.61
C THR A 218 4.93 4.84 0.27
N SER A 219 4.15 3.88 0.72
CA SER A 219 4.38 2.48 0.36
C SER A 219 4.10 2.26 -1.12
N TRP A 220 4.99 1.51 -1.77
CA TRP A 220 4.84 1.06 -3.15
C TRP A 220 4.74 -0.47 -3.19
N SER A 221 4.07 -1.00 -4.21
CA SER A 221 3.75 -2.43 -4.33
C SER A 221 3.97 -2.94 -5.75
N ILE A 222 4.25 -4.24 -5.86
CA ILE A 222 4.32 -4.99 -7.12
C ILE A 222 3.32 -6.15 -7.10
N SER A 223 2.93 -6.68 -8.29
CA SER A 223 2.07 -7.85 -8.31
C SER A 223 2.75 -9.10 -7.76
N ILE A 224 1.96 -10.01 -7.21
CA ILE A 224 2.46 -11.27 -6.63
C ILE A 224 3.14 -12.17 -7.65
N ASP A 225 2.90 -11.98 -8.94
CA ASP A 225 3.57 -12.70 -10.05
C ASP A 225 5.09 -12.55 -10.05
N ALA A 226 5.61 -11.51 -9.38
CA ALA A 226 7.04 -11.35 -9.17
C ALA A 226 7.66 -12.49 -8.34
N ALA A 227 6.87 -13.37 -7.72
CA ALA A 227 7.33 -14.62 -7.12
C ALA A 227 7.87 -15.60 -8.19
N ASP A 228 7.38 -15.52 -9.43
CA ASP A 228 7.92 -16.34 -10.52
C ASP A 228 9.33 -15.88 -10.91
N SER A 229 10.28 -16.79 -10.73
CA SER A 229 11.68 -16.56 -11.04
C SER A 229 11.96 -16.36 -12.55
N PHE A 230 11.00 -16.63 -13.43
CA PHE A 230 11.13 -16.28 -14.84
C PHE A 230 11.16 -14.75 -14.99
N TYR A 231 10.23 -14.04 -14.35
CA TYR A 231 10.10 -12.59 -14.47
C TYR A 231 11.08 -11.82 -13.59
N SER A 232 11.24 -12.23 -12.33
CA SER A 232 11.93 -11.44 -11.32
C SER A 232 13.30 -12.00 -10.89
N PRO A 233 14.19 -11.17 -10.34
CA PRO A 233 15.44 -11.61 -9.73
C PRO A 233 15.27 -12.15 -8.30
N LEU A 234 14.10 -12.00 -7.66
CA LEU A 234 13.90 -12.12 -6.20
C LEU A 234 14.31 -13.49 -5.64
N LYS A 235 14.05 -14.58 -6.38
CA LYS A 235 14.45 -15.93 -5.95
C LYS A 235 15.97 -16.11 -5.97
N ALA A 236 16.66 -15.47 -6.93
CA ALA A 236 18.12 -15.53 -7.06
C ALA A 236 18.84 -14.48 -6.20
N LYS A 237 18.12 -13.48 -5.75
CA LYS A 237 18.59 -12.32 -4.98
C LYS A 237 17.66 -12.08 -3.78
N PRO A 238 17.61 -13.02 -2.81
CA PRO A 238 16.66 -12.96 -1.68
C PRO A 238 16.86 -11.73 -0.79
N GLU A 239 18.04 -11.10 -0.80
CA GLU A 239 18.31 -9.84 -0.11
C GLU A 239 17.43 -8.67 -0.60
N LEU A 240 16.86 -8.77 -1.80
CA LEU A 240 15.91 -7.78 -2.29
C LEU A 240 14.54 -7.87 -1.57
N LEU A 241 14.25 -9.00 -0.93
CA LEU A 241 13.05 -9.15 -0.12
C LEU A 241 13.11 -8.36 1.20
N ASP A 242 14.28 -7.89 1.62
CA ASP A 242 14.41 -7.00 2.78
C ASP A 242 13.93 -5.57 2.47
N ILE A 243 13.76 -5.23 1.19
CA ILE A 243 13.22 -3.93 0.75
C ILE A 243 11.72 -3.86 1.09
N PRO A 244 11.23 -2.76 1.71
CA PRO A 244 9.87 -2.64 2.19
C PRO A 244 8.88 -2.28 1.07
N PHE A 245 8.70 -3.14 0.07
CA PHE A 245 7.64 -3.03 -0.91
C PHE A 245 6.45 -3.93 -0.55
N GLY A 246 5.25 -3.51 -0.90
CA GLY A 246 4.03 -4.29 -0.75
C GLY A 246 3.75 -5.20 -1.95
N ASN A 247 2.66 -5.93 -1.86
CA ASN A 247 2.20 -6.81 -2.92
C ASN A 247 0.72 -6.57 -3.25
N PHE A 248 0.32 -6.89 -4.47
CA PHE A 248 -1.07 -6.94 -4.87
C PHE A 248 -1.34 -8.16 -5.76
N ASP A 249 -2.55 -8.70 -5.63
CA ASP A 249 -3.06 -9.86 -6.37
C ASP A 249 -4.12 -9.36 -7.36
N ASP A 250 -4.05 -9.76 -8.62
CA ASP A 250 -4.97 -9.37 -9.69
C ASP A 250 -6.18 -10.32 -9.84
N SER A 251 -6.23 -11.38 -9.06
CA SER A 251 -7.28 -12.41 -9.13
C SER A 251 -7.69 -12.94 -7.75
N PHE A 252 -7.79 -12.03 -6.77
CA PHE A 252 -8.12 -12.37 -5.40
C PHE A 252 -9.44 -13.15 -5.30
N MET A 253 -9.40 -14.29 -4.57
CA MET A 253 -10.48 -15.23 -4.36
C MET A 253 -10.89 -16.05 -5.60
N HIS A 254 -10.15 -16.01 -6.71
CA HIS A 254 -10.45 -16.91 -7.84
C HIS A 254 -10.24 -18.38 -7.47
N GLU A 255 -11.11 -19.28 -7.96
CA GLU A 255 -11.10 -20.69 -7.57
C GLU A 255 -9.78 -21.40 -7.90
N THR A 256 -9.41 -21.39 -9.18
CA THR A 256 -8.26 -22.18 -9.68
C THR A 256 -6.91 -21.49 -9.43
N HIS A 257 -6.89 -20.17 -9.26
CA HIS A 257 -5.66 -19.43 -8.94
C HIS A 257 -5.33 -19.40 -7.44
N HIS A 258 -6.26 -19.84 -6.59
CA HIS A 258 -6.09 -19.71 -5.16
C HIS A 258 -4.80 -20.34 -4.64
N GLU A 259 -4.45 -21.55 -5.07
CA GLU A 259 -3.22 -22.23 -4.65
C GLU A 259 -1.97 -21.51 -5.19
N TYR A 260 -2.00 -21.13 -6.47
CA TYR A 260 -0.90 -20.35 -7.07
C TYR A 260 -0.70 -19.01 -6.35
N ASN A 261 -1.77 -18.27 -6.14
CA ASN A 261 -1.71 -16.96 -5.47
C ASN A 261 -1.22 -17.12 -4.02
N ARG A 262 -1.68 -18.14 -3.30
CA ARG A 262 -1.18 -18.46 -1.95
C ARG A 262 0.32 -18.71 -1.96
N ASP A 263 0.81 -19.55 -2.89
CA ASP A 263 2.23 -19.87 -2.99
C ASP A 263 3.06 -18.59 -3.32
N CYS A 264 2.52 -17.70 -4.17
CA CYS A 264 3.12 -16.39 -4.43
C CYS A 264 3.16 -15.53 -3.16
N TRP A 265 2.05 -15.42 -2.40
CA TRP A 265 2.01 -14.70 -1.13
C TRP A 265 3.03 -15.26 -0.12
N MET A 266 3.14 -16.59 -0.02
CA MET A 266 4.08 -17.28 0.87
C MET A 266 5.54 -17.05 0.46
N PHE A 267 5.82 -16.93 -0.86
CA PHE A 267 7.16 -16.59 -1.35
C PHE A 267 7.66 -15.25 -0.79
N PHE A 268 6.79 -14.25 -0.68
CA PHE A 268 7.14 -12.95 -0.09
C PHE A 268 7.24 -12.99 1.45
N GLY A 269 6.78 -14.05 2.07
CA GLY A 269 6.79 -14.27 3.52
C GLY A 269 5.46 -13.94 4.19
N GLU A 270 5.07 -14.75 5.17
CA GLU A 270 3.84 -14.56 5.95
C GLU A 270 3.77 -13.19 6.60
N ASP A 271 4.89 -12.70 7.10
CA ASP A 271 5.04 -11.45 7.84
C ASP A 271 5.23 -10.20 6.96
N ARG A 272 5.15 -10.33 5.62
CA ARG A 272 5.33 -9.21 4.70
C ARG A 272 4.40 -8.04 5.00
N TYR A 273 3.17 -8.32 5.41
CA TYR A 273 2.20 -7.29 5.78
C TYR A 273 2.64 -6.39 6.95
N LYS A 274 3.60 -6.83 7.78
CA LYS A 274 4.12 -6.02 8.90
C LYS A 274 4.94 -4.82 8.43
N ILE A 275 5.50 -4.89 7.22
CA ILE A 275 6.39 -3.85 6.68
C ILE A 275 5.81 -3.08 5.49
N ALA A 276 4.85 -3.67 4.76
CA ALA A 276 4.27 -3.03 3.59
C ALA A 276 2.86 -3.60 3.28
N PRO A 277 1.98 -2.83 2.61
CA PRO A 277 0.59 -3.22 2.42
C PRO A 277 0.44 -4.42 1.49
N ARG A 278 -0.57 -5.23 1.78
CA ARG A 278 -1.13 -6.21 0.87
C ARG A 278 -2.43 -5.66 0.28
N GLY A 279 -2.51 -5.63 -1.03
CA GLY A 279 -3.68 -5.22 -1.78
C GLY A 279 -4.07 -6.23 -2.85
N GLY A 280 -5.06 -5.91 -3.64
CA GLY A 280 -5.46 -6.78 -4.75
C GLY A 280 -6.61 -6.21 -5.55
N GLU A 281 -7.13 -7.08 -6.40
CA GLU A 281 -8.28 -6.86 -7.26
C GLU A 281 -9.14 -8.13 -7.27
N PHE A 282 -10.46 -7.98 -7.25
CA PHE A 282 -11.33 -9.13 -7.39
C PHE A 282 -11.22 -9.73 -8.80
N SER A 283 -11.20 -11.06 -8.86
CA SER A 283 -11.09 -11.80 -10.10
C SER A 283 -12.12 -11.39 -11.16
N TYR A 284 -11.64 -11.09 -12.36
CA TYR A 284 -12.46 -10.85 -13.56
C TYR A 284 -12.56 -12.08 -14.46
N TYR A 285 -12.07 -13.25 -14.04
CA TYR A 285 -12.13 -14.47 -14.84
C TYR A 285 -13.54 -14.96 -15.08
N SER A 286 -14.48 -14.67 -14.17
CA SER A 286 -15.89 -15.03 -14.35
C SER A 286 -16.85 -14.00 -13.76
N ASN A 287 -18.04 -13.90 -14.33
CA ASN A 287 -19.14 -13.13 -13.73
C ASN A 287 -19.57 -13.71 -12.37
N TYR A 288 -19.34 -14.99 -12.13
CA TYR A 288 -19.63 -15.61 -10.85
C TYR A 288 -18.75 -15.03 -9.75
N ASP A 289 -17.46 -14.87 -10.01
CA ASP A 289 -16.50 -14.29 -9.05
C ASP A 289 -16.94 -12.90 -8.66
N GLN A 290 -17.17 -12.01 -9.65
CA GLN A 290 -17.59 -10.64 -9.39
C GLN A 290 -18.91 -10.54 -8.59
N LYS A 291 -19.85 -11.43 -8.83
CA LYS A 291 -21.15 -11.43 -8.13
C LYS A 291 -21.06 -11.96 -6.70
N ASN A 292 -20.14 -12.89 -6.43
CA ASN A 292 -20.16 -13.67 -5.19
C ASN A 292 -18.97 -13.39 -4.26
N CYS A 293 -17.94 -12.63 -4.68
CA CYS A 293 -16.78 -12.37 -3.85
C CYS A 293 -17.12 -11.71 -2.50
N LEU A 294 -18.21 -10.97 -2.41
CA LEU A 294 -18.70 -10.37 -1.16
C LEU A 294 -19.96 -11.06 -0.61
N ASN A 295 -20.33 -12.24 -1.11
CA ASN A 295 -21.44 -13.00 -0.54
C ASN A 295 -21.10 -13.39 0.92
N LYS A 296 -22.04 -13.17 1.84
CA LYS A 296 -21.84 -13.51 3.28
C LYS A 296 -21.60 -14.98 3.52
N ASP A 297 -22.22 -15.83 2.69
CA ASP A 297 -22.02 -17.30 2.74
C ASP A 297 -20.70 -17.71 2.06
N GLY A 298 -19.99 -16.75 1.45
CA GLY A 298 -18.75 -16.97 0.73
C GLY A 298 -18.91 -17.55 -0.67
N MET A 299 -17.80 -17.78 -1.33
CA MET A 299 -17.68 -18.52 -2.59
C MET A 299 -16.51 -19.49 -2.51
N TYR A 300 -16.60 -20.62 -3.20
CA TYR A 300 -15.55 -21.65 -3.19
C TYR A 300 -15.13 -22.11 -1.77
N GLY A 301 -16.09 -22.10 -0.82
CA GLY A 301 -15.85 -22.48 0.57
C GLY A 301 -15.12 -21.45 1.44
N ARG A 302 -14.99 -20.19 0.98
CA ARG A 302 -14.27 -19.10 1.68
C ARG A 302 -15.14 -17.85 1.72
N THR A 303 -15.16 -17.16 2.85
CA THR A 303 -15.76 -15.82 2.94
C THR A 303 -14.71 -14.75 2.66
N PHE A 304 -15.14 -13.59 2.21
CA PHE A 304 -14.24 -12.45 2.01
C PHE A 304 -13.47 -12.10 3.29
N GLU A 305 -14.18 -12.02 4.42
CA GLU A 305 -13.60 -11.68 5.71
C GLU A 305 -12.53 -12.69 6.16
N SER A 306 -12.75 -14.00 5.90
CA SER A 306 -11.74 -15.03 6.21
C SER A 306 -10.46 -14.86 5.38
N GLN A 307 -10.61 -14.52 4.10
CA GLN A 307 -9.46 -14.33 3.21
C GLN A 307 -8.73 -13.01 3.50
N VAL A 308 -9.47 -11.97 3.83
CA VAL A 308 -8.88 -10.69 4.29
C VAL A 308 -8.06 -10.88 5.56
N ALA A 309 -8.55 -11.68 6.50
CA ALA A 309 -7.82 -11.99 7.74
C ALA A 309 -6.61 -12.88 7.48
N GLU A 310 -6.73 -13.91 6.63
CA GLU A 310 -5.65 -14.84 6.29
C GLU A 310 -4.47 -14.11 5.61
N TYR A 311 -4.78 -13.20 4.67
CA TYR A 311 -3.75 -12.49 3.91
C TYR A 311 -3.42 -11.09 4.45
N HIS A 312 -4.02 -10.66 5.56
CA HIS A 312 -3.80 -9.34 6.15
C HIS A 312 -4.01 -8.19 5.16
N MET A 313 -5.14 -8.23 4.44
CA MET A 313 -5.41 -7.30 3.34
C MET A 313 -5.70 -5.89 3.82
N THR A 314 -5.11 -4.92 3.13
CA THR A 314 -5.30 -3.49 3.40
C THR A 314 -6.37 -2.88 2.50
N TYR A 315 -6.36 -3.25 1.21
CA TYR A 315 -7.31 -2.75 0.22
C TYR A 315 -7.54 -3.76 -0.91
N ILE A 316 -8.71 -3.70 -1.55
CA ILE A 316 -9.06 -4.51 -2.73
C ILE A 316 -9.78 -3.64 -3.75
N LEU A 317 -9.30 -3.62 -5.00
CA LEU A 317 -10.02 -3.01 -6.12
C LEU A 317 -11.24 -3.86 -6.46
N GLY A 318 -12.41 -3.27 -6.25
CA GLY A 318 -13.71 -3.93 -6.45
C GLY A 318 -14.66 -3.04 -7.25
N ASN A 319 -14.20 -2.58 -8.42
CA ASN A 319 -14.91 -1.56 -9.19
C ASN A 319 -16.35 -1.94 -9.57
N ASP A 320 -16.63 -3.23 -9.79
CA ASP A 320 -17.95 -3.68 -10.24
C ASP A 320 -18.89 -3.99 -9.06
N GLN A 321 -18.39 -3.95 -7.83
CA GLN A 321 -19.16 -4.34 -6.65
C GLN A 321 -20.42 -3.47 -6.43
N PRO A 322 -20.43 -2.16 -6.71
CA PRO A 322 -21.68 -1.38 -6.62
C PRO A 322 -22.81 -1.86 -7.55
N GLY A 323 -22.49 -2.67 -8.55
CA GLY A 323 -23.47 -3.30 -9.44
C GLY A 323 -24.05 -4.61 -8.90
N TYR A 324 -23.42 -5.21 -7.91
CA TYR A 324 -23.80 -6.53 -7.37
C TYR A 324 -24.18 -6.49 -5.88
N GLN A 325 -23.67 -5.53 -5.14
CA GLN A 325 -23.79 -5.45 -3.68
C GLN A 325 -24.49 -4.16 -3.23
N THR A 326 -25.09 -4.20 -2.04
CA THR A 326 -25.56 -2.98 -1.39
C THR A 326 -24.39 -2.15 -0.88
N LYS A 327 -24.60 -0.85 -0.72
CA LYS A 327 -23.64 0.07 -0.10
C LYS A 327 -23.20 -0.41 1.30
N GLU A 328 -24.16 -0.88 2.10
CA GLU A 328 -23.93 -1.38 3.45
C GLU A 328 -23.00 -2.59 3.43
N ARG A 329 -23.20 -3.52 2.47
CA ARG A 329 -22.34 -4.70 2.34
C ARG A 329 -20.91 -4.34 1.92
N ILE A 330 -20.76 -3.40 0.99
CA ILE A 330 -19.44 -2.90 0.57
C ILE A 330 -18.74 -2.21 1.74
N LYS A 331 -19.46 -1.40 2.52
CA LYS A 331 -18.94 -0.74 3.71
C LYS A 331 -18.52 -1.75 4.78
N GLU A 332 -19.37 -2.76 5.07
CA GLU A 332 -19.07 -3.84 6.02
C GLU A 332 -17.81 -4.61 5.61
N ALA A 333 -17.70 -5.00 4.34
CA ALA A 333 -16.53 -5.67 3.79
C ALA A 333 -15.27 -4.79 3.89
N SER A 334 -15.37 -3.51 3.54
CA SER A 334 -14.28 -2.55 3.67
C SER A 334 -13.81 -2.42 5.12
N MET A 335 -14.73 -2.39 6.07
CA MET A 335 -14.42 -2.32 7.50
C MET A 335 -13.77 -3.60 8.05
N SER A 336 -13.76 -4.72 7.33
CA SER A 336 -13.02 -5.93 7.74
C SER A 336 -11.52 -5.84 7.44
N MET A 337 -11.09 -4.92 6.57
CA MET A 337 -9.71 -4.75 6.11
C MET A 337 -8.90 -3.77 6.95
N GLY A 338 -7.58 -3.84 6.81
CA GLY A 338 -6.64 -2.87 7.35
C GLY A 338 -6.56 -2.85 8.87
N TYR A 339 -6.18 -1.70 9.40
CA TYR A 339 -6.03 -1.48 10.83
C TYR A 339 -7.38 -1.07 11.49
N LYS A 340 -7.53 -1.43 12.75
CA LYS A 340 -8.59 -0.94 13.64
C LYS A 340 -8.03 -0.81 15.04
N PHE A 341 -8.21 0.34 15.66
CA PHE A 341 -7.69 0.57 17.00
C PHE A 341 -8.77 0.44 18.07
N GLU A 342 -8.39 -0.10 19.23
CA GLU A 342 -9.22 -0.12 20.43
C GLU A 342 -8.43 0.46 21.61
N ILE A 343 -8.99 1.49 22.26
CA ILE A 343 -8.48 1.99 23.54
C ILE A 343 -9.11 1.16 24.63
N LYS A 344 -8.32 0.34 25.32
CA LYS A 344 -8.73 -0.59 26.37
C LYS A 344 -8.71 0.01 27.77
N ASP A 345 -7.84 0.99 27.98
CA ASP A 345 -7.75 1.72 29.23
C ASP A 345 -7.28 3.16 28.99
N PHE A 346 -7.83 4.09 29.75
CA PHE A 346 -7.44 5.50 29.71
C PHE A 346 -7.39 6.02 31.13
N ARG A 347 -6.24 6.57 31.51
CA ARG A 347 -5.98 7.05 32.86
C ARG A 347 -5.32 8.42 32.84
N VAL A 348 -5.60 9.24 33.84
CA VAL A 348 -5.07 10.61 33.94
C VAL A 348 -4.59 10.90 35.35
N LYS A 349 -3.51 11.66 35.47
CA LYS A 349 -2.96 12.18 36.72
C LYS A 349 -2.35 13.57 36.49
N GLY A 350 -3.05 14.62 36.92
CA GLY A 350 -2.61 15.98 36.70
C GLY A 350 -2.54 16.30 35.19
N ASP A 351 -1.36 16.63 34.70
CA ASP A 351 -1.01 16.92 33.29
C ASP A 351 -0.45 15.70 32.54
N GLU A 352 -0.65 14.50 33.09
CA GLU A 352 -0.19 13.25 32.51
C GLU A 352 -1.37 12.32 32.18
N ALA A 353 -1.30 11.63 31.06
CA ALA A 353 -2.24 10.59 30.66
C ALA A 353 -1.51 9.31 30.26
N ALA A 354 -2.16 8.17 30.50
CA ALA A 354 -1.73 6.87 30.05
C ALA A 354 -2.87 6.20 29.25
N VAL A 355 -2.60 5.79 28.03
CA VAL A 355 -3.57 5.17 27.11
C VAL A 355 -3.08 3.78 26.74
N LEU A 356 -3.85 2.75 27.09
CA LEU A 356 -3.63 1.39 26.58
C LEU A 356 -4.40 1.24 25.27
N ILE A 357 -3.68 1.07 24.17
CA ILE A 357 -4.25 0.92 22.82
C ILE A 357 -3.79 -0.39 22.18
N SER A 358 -4.70 -1.05 21.45
CA SER A 358 -4.42 -2.24 20.67
C SER A 358 -4.84 -2.05 19.22
N ASN A 359 -4.21 -2.81 18.30
CA ASN A 359 -4.68 -2.96 16.93
C ASN A 359 -5.51 -4.26 16.84
N ILE A 360 -6.83 -4.11 16.74
CA ILE A 360 -7.79 -5.21 16.57
C ILE A 360 -8.16 -5.46 15.09
N GLY A 361 -7.44 -4.81 14.17
CA GLY A 361 -7.57 -5.02 12.73
C GLY A 361 -6.77 -6.22 12.23
N VAL A 362 -6.68 -6.34 10.90
CA VAL A 362 -5.98 -7.44 10.23
C VAL A 362 -4.61 -7.01 9.65
N ALA A 363 -4.34 -5.71 9.57
CA ALA A 363 -3.08 -5.15 9.09
C ALA A 363 -2.67 -3.94 9.95
N PRO A 364 -1.40 -3.48 9.93
CA PRO A 364 -1.01 -2.23 10.56
C PRO A 364 -1.44 -1.01 9.71
N ILE A 365 -1.38 0.18 10.29
CA ILE A 365 -1.35 1.43 9.53
C ILE A 365 0.07 1.63 8.99
N TYR A 366 0.20 1.99 7.70
CA TYR A 366 1.53 2.16 7.07
C TYR A 366 2.03 3.61 7.07
N ARG A 367 1.36 4.48 7.81
CA ARG A 367 1.74 5.88 8.02
C ARG A 367 1.93 6.15 9.51
N HIS A 368 2.78 7.10 9.85
CA HIS A 368 2.92 7.52 11.22
C HIS A 368 1.63 8.14 11.73
N ALA A 369 1.08 7.56 12.80
CA ALA A 369 -0.08 8.05 13.52
C ALA A 369 0.19 7.98 15.01
N TYR A 370 -0.39 8.87 15.79
CA TYR A 370 -0.09 9.03 17.20
C TYR A 370 -1.36 9.24 18.00
N VAL A 371 -1.45 8.65 19.18
CA VAL A 371 -2.49 9.00 20.16
C VAL A 371 -2.16 10.39 20.71
N ALA A 372 -3.18 11.24 20.80
CA ALA A 372 -3.09 12.56 21.40
C ALA A 372 -4.18 12.75 22.43
N VAL A 373 -3.89 13.47 23.52
CA VAL A 373 -4.83 13.85 24.57
C VAL A 373 -4.68 15.35 24.82
N GLY A 374 -5.78 16.10 24.68
CA GLY A 374 -5.74 17.55 24.84
C GLY A 374 -4.82 18.28 23.86
N GLY A 375 -4.60 17.71 22.67
CA GLY A 375 -3.69 18.25 21.64
C GLY A 375 -2.20 17.90 21.86
N VAL A 376 -1.87 17.18 22.92
CA VAL A 376 -0.51 16.69 23.19
C VAL A 376 -0.37 15.28 22.62
N LYS A 377 0.59 15.06 21.71
CA LYS A 377 0.87 13.76 21.09
C LYS A 377 1.80 12.91 21.94
N GLY A 378 1.48 11.62 22.05
CA GLY A 378 2.43 10.61 22.54
C GLY A 378 3.56 10.36 21.54
N GLU A 379 4.66 9.79 22.00
CA GLU A 379 5.84 9.53 21.16
C GLU A 379 5.74 8.23 20.35
N TYR A 380 4.93 7.27 20.80
CA TYR A 380 4.80 5.97 20.12
C TYR A 380 3.99 6.09 18.83
N SER A 381 4.61 5.71 17.71
CA SER A 381 3.94 5.66 16.41
C SER A 381 3.13 4.38 16.26
N LEU A 382 1.82 4.50 16.03
CA LEU A 382 0.90 3.39 15.77
C LEU A 382 1.23 2.59 14.49
N LYS A 383 2.11 3.11 13.63
CA LYS A 383 2.70 2.35 12.51
C LYS A 383 3.40 1.07 12.99
N ASN A 384 3.91 1.08 14.21
CA ASN A 384 4.61 -0.04 14.81
C ASN A 384 3.68 -0.99 15.59
N LEU A 385 2.37 -0.66 15.71
CA LEU A 385 1.41 -1.47 16.45
C LEU A 385 0.79 -2.52 15.51
N MET A 386 1.28 -3.75 15.61
CA MET A 386 0.83 -4.85 14.77
C MET A 386 -0.54 -5.38 15.19
N PRO A 387 -1.27 -6.07 14.28
CA PRO A 387 -2.51 -6.77 14.64
C PRO A 387 -2.32 -7.72 15.83
N GLY A 388 -3.19 -7.59 16.83
CA GLY A 388 -3.14 -8.35 18.09
C GLY A 388 -2.22 -7.79 19.16
N ASP A 389 -1.35 -6.84 18.84
CA ASP A 389 -0.50 -6.19 19.83
C ASP A 389 -1.24 -5.08 20.58
N GLU A 390 -0.72 -4.77 21.76
CA GLU A 390 -1.16 -3.63 22.58
C GLU A 390 0.02 -2.92 23.22
N VAL A 391 -0.14 -1.63 23.52
CA VAL A 391 0.90 -0.79 24.09
C VAL A 391 0.31 0.28 25.01
N TRP A 392 0.97 0.54 26.13
CA TRP A 392 0.74 1.71 26.93
C TRP A 392 1.48 2.92 26.34
N ILE A 393 0.76 4.01 26.12
CA ILE A 393 1.30 5.28 25.65
C ILE A 393 1.19 6.31 26.74
N HIS A 394 2.32 6.81 27.23
CA HIS A 394 2.38 7.91 28.18
C HIS A 394 2.39 9.25 27.44
N ILE A 395 1.57 10.20 27.89
CA ILE A 395 1.42 11.52 27.28
C ILE A 395 1.47 12.55 28.41
N LYS A 396 2.34 13.56 28.30
CA LYS A 396 2.50 14.59 29.31
C LYS A 396 2.57 15.97 28.67
N GLY A 397 1.80 16.90 29.18
CA GLY A 397 1.87 18.29 28.76
C GLY A 397 0.63 19.11 29.05
N GLU A 398 0.74 20.40 28.76
CA GLU A 398 -0.36 21.36 28.92
C GLU A 398 -1.54 20.98 28.01
N GLY A 399 -2.74 20.87 28.56
CA GLY A 399 -3.96 20.44 27.86
C GLY A 399 -4.38 19.02 28.18
N VAL A 400 -3.49 18.17 28.70
CA VAL A 400 -3.87 16.82 29.19
C VAL A 400 -4.74 16.95 30.42
N SER A 401 -5.90 16.31 30.42
CA SER A 401 -6.84 16.29 31.56
C SER A 401 -7.84 15.13 31.40
N ALA A 402 -8.56 14.80 32.49
CA ALA A 402 -9.62 13.79 32.45
C ALA A 402 -10.83 14.18 31.57
N GLN A 403 -10.96 15.43 31.16
CA GLN A 403 -12.00 15.92 30.27
C GLN A 403 -11.55 15.86 28.79
N ALA A 404 -10.25 15.70 28.51
CA ALA A 404 -9.72 15.63 27.17
C ALA A 404 -9.90 14.23 26.58
N VAL A 405 -10.72 14.11 25.56
CA VAL A 405 -10.97 12.83 24.86
C VAL A 405 -9.75 12.50 24.00
N PRO A 406 -9.21 11.27 24.08
CA PRO A 406 -8.14 10.84 23.19
C PRO A 406 -8.53 10.94 21.70
N THR A 407 -7.58 11.33 20.86
CA THR A 407 -7.69 11.35 19.41
C THR A 407 -6.52 10.58 18.79
N ILE A 408 -6.65 10.19 17.51
CA ILE A 408 -5.53 9.62 16.76
C ILE A 408 -5.20 10.57 15.61
N GLU A 409 -4.01 11.13 15.66
CA GLU A 409 -3.52 12.13 14.70
C GLU A 409 -2.59 11.48 13.68
N CYS A 410 -2.81 11.79 12.40
CA CYS A 410 -1.96 11.37 11.29
C CYS A 410 -1.84 12.53 10.30
N ALA A 411 -0.61 12.89 9.94
CA ALA A 411 -0.35 13.98 8.99
C ALA A 411 -0.75 13.64 7.54
N HIS A 412 -0.98 12.35 7.25
CA HIS A 412 -1.31 11.86 5.92
C HIS A 412 -2.82 11.60 5.75
N LEU A 413 -3.67 12.44 6.33
CA LEU A 413 -5.11 12.43 6.10
C LEU A 413 -5.52 13.61 5.23
N VAL A 414 -6.48 13.40 4.34
CA VAL A 414 -7.11 14.49 3.59
C VAL A 414 -8.26 15.12 4.41
N PRO A 415 -8.66 16.36 4.10
CA PRO A 415 -9.76 17.01 4.79
C PRO A 415 -11.03 16.15 4.87
N GLY A 416 -11.59 16.03 6.06
CA GLY A 416 -12.79 15.23 6.34
C GLY A 416 -12.51 13.79 6.80
N GLN A 417 -11.29 13.28 6.63
CA GLN A 417 -10.89 11.99 7.17
C GLN A 417 -10.52 12.09 8.65
N LYS A 418 -10.78 11.04 9.39
CA LYS A 418 -10.31 10.83 10.77
C LYS A 418 -10.07 9.34 11.01
N ILE A 419 -9.16 9.02 11.91
CA ILE A 419 -8.97 7.67 12.42
C ILE A 419 -9.90 7.50 13.62
N GLU A 420 -10.84 6.57 13.51
CA GLU A 420 -11.75 6.20 14.60
C GLU A 420 -11.14 5.05 15.42
N TYR A 421 -11.55 4.95 16.67
CA TYR A 421 -11.19 3.84 17.54
C TYR A 421 -12.41 3.38 18.34
N LYS A 422 -12.36 2.13 18.78
CA LYS A 422 -13.33 1.55 19.73
C LYS A 422 -12.85 1.80 21.16
N ALA A 423 -13.77 2.08 22.07
CA ALA A 423 -13.53 2.10 23.51
C ALA A 423 -14.82 1.77 24.27
N ASP A 424 -14.74 0.99 25.34
CA ASP A 424 -15.81 0.67 26.29
C ASP A 424 -15.24 0.63 27.71
N ILE A 425 -14.81 1.79 28.19
CA ILE A 425 -14.22 1.97 29.53
C ILE A 425 -15.29 2.55 30.45
N LYS A 426 -15.58 1.82 31.51
CA LYS A 426 -16.57 2.19 32.53
C LYS A 426 -15.92 2.79 33.75
#